data_6f3b5e313f0ee5bc5c17a2a1225b2f40
#
_entry.id   6f3b5e313f0ee5bc5c17a2a1225b2f40
#
_cell.length_a   1.000
_cell.length_b   1.000
_cell.length_c   1.000
_cell.angle_alpha   90.00
_cell.angle_beta   90.00
_cell.angle_gamma   90.00
#
_symmetry.space_group_name_H-M   'P 1'
#
loop_
_entity.id
_entity.type
_entity.pdbx_description
1 polymer ?
#
loop_
_entity_poly.entity_id
_entity_poly.type
_entity_poly.pdbx_seq_one_letter_code
_entity_poly.pdbx_strand_id
1 'polypeptide(L)'
;MQLLSALLLGISTNLDNLLLGLSLGIGQKKIPSASNWVIGLFSAAATCLFCCISSLCTALGPAADIAGSAVILLMGLWSLRPPRENAGGQDCCSWSDTAILGAALAVNCIPVAFGAGLTGIHPLAASASVGFLSVLSIRLGNWLGLHAAALPVRPAALQRLGGLMMVGLGLLQLCT
;
A
#
# COMPACT_ATOMS: atom_id res chain seq x y z
N MET A 1 -19.91 -1.03 6.21
CA MET A 1 -19.15 0.05 5.58
C MET A 1 -17.64 -0.05 5.90
N GLN A 2 -17.22 -0.10 7.18
CA GLN A 2 -15.79 -0.11 7.59
C GLN A 2 -14.93 -1.22 6.96
N LEU A 3 -15.44 -2.43 6.85
CA LEU A 3 -14.72 -3.56 6.21
C LEU A 3 -14.44 -3.31 4.72
N LEU A 4 -15.40 -2.76 4.01
CA LEU A 4 -15.25 -2.43 2.59
C LEU A 4 -14.21 -1.32 2.40
N SER A 5 -14.27 -0.29 3.23
CA SER A 5 -13.29 0.80 3.21
C SER A 5 -11.88 0.29 3.55
N ALA A 6 -11.73 -0.60 4.54
CA ALA A 6 -10.45 -1.21 4.88
C ALA A 6 -9.90 -2.10 3.75
N LEU A 7 -10.75 -2.85 3.04
CA LEU A 7 -10.34 -3.65 1.89
C LEU A 7 -9.91 -2.77 0.71
N LEU A 8 -10.70 -1.75 0.37
CA LEU A 8 -10.36 -0.80 -0.69
C LEU A 8 -9.06 -0.06 -0.38
N LEU A 9 -8.87 0.35 0.87
CA LEU A 9 -7.63 0.93 1.35
C LEU A 9 -6.46 -0.04 1.14
N GLY A 10 -6.60 -1.28 1.60
CA GLY A 10 -5.57 -2.31 1.45
C GLY A 10 -5.21 -2.59 -0.01
N ILE A 11 -6.20 -2.67 -0.90
CA ILE A 11 -5.96 -2.88 -2.34
C ILE A 11 -5.22 -1.66 -2.92
N SER A 12 -5.69 -0.46 -2.63
CA SER A 12 -5.14 0.79 -3.19
C SER A 12 -3.69 1.01 -2.79
N THR A 13 -3.37 0.76 -1.52
CA THR A 13 -2.01 0.95 -0.96
C THR A 13 -1.02 -0.13 -1.38
N ASN A 14 -1.50 -1.27 -1.89
CA ASN A 14 -0.63 -2.40 -2.25
C ASN A 14 -0.43 -2.57 -3.76
N LEU A 15 -0.87 -1.63 -4.59
CA LEU A 15 -0.60 -1.67 -6.03
C LEU A 15 0.88 -1.40 -6.35
N ASP A 16 1.58 -0.60 -5.57
CA ASP A 16 3.03 -0.43 -5.63
C ASP A 16 3.77 -1.73 -5.27
N ASN A 17 3.29 -2.48 -4.28
CA ASN A 17 3.80 -3.81 -3.93
C ASN A 17 3.62 -4.82 -5.07
N LEU A 18 2.49 -4.75 -5.78
CA LEU A 18 2.25 -5.56 -6.98
C LEU A 18 3.26 -5.23 -8.08
N LEU A 19 3.52 -3.94 -8.30
CA LEU A 19 4.49 -3.46 -9.28
C LEU A 19 5.91 -3.89 -8.94
N LEU A 20 6.28 -3.82 -7.65
CA LEU A 20 7.57 -4.30 -7.17
C LEU A 20 7.73 -5.79 -7.45
N GLY A 21 6.74 -6.61 -7.05
CA GLY A 21 6.74 -8.04 -7.33
C GLY A 21 6.88 -8.33 -8.82
N LEU A 22 6.12 -7.62 -9.67
CA LEU A 22 6.17 -7.74 -11.13
C LEU A 22 7.57 -7.41 -11.67
N SER A 23 8.17 -6.32 -11.24
CA SER A 23 9.51 -5.89 -11.66
C SER A 23 10.57 -6.93 -11.33
N LEU A 24 10.53 -7.48 -10.10
CA LEU A 24 11.46 -8.52 -9.68
C LEU A 24 11.23 -9.82 -10.45
N GLY A 25 9.97 -10.17 -10.73
CA GLY A 25 9.64 -11.35 -11.54
C GLY A 25 10.12 -11.23 -12.98
N ILE A 26 9.97 -10.09 -13.64
CA ILE A 26 10.51 -9.82 -14.98
C ILE A 26 12.03 -9.92 -14.96
N GLY A 27 12.68 -9.46 -13.90
CA GLY A 27 14.12 -9.63 -13.68
C GLY A 27 14.56 -11.07 -13.34
N GLN A 28 13.66 -12.07 -13.45
CA GLN A 28 13.89 -13.47 -13.10
C GLN A 28 14.33 -13.70 -11.64
N LYS A 29 14.01 -12.77 -10.76
CA LYS A 29 14.32 -12.86 -9.32
C LYS A 29 13.11 -13.43 -8.56
N LYS A 30 13.32 -14.59 -7.94
CA LYS A 30 12.31 -15.20 -7.06
C LYS A 30 12.42 -14.59 -5.66
N ILE A 31 11.29 -14.11 -5.14
CA ILE A 31 11.20 -13.60 -3.77
C ILE A 31 10.99 -14.78 -2.80
N PRO A 32 11.88 -15.01 -1.81
CA PRO A 32 11.67 -16.02 -0.78
C PRO A 32 10.36 -15.75 -0.02
N SER A 33 9.62 -16.81 0.29
CA SER A 33 8.35 -16.65 1.03
C SER A 33 8.55 -15.96 2.39
N ALA A 34 9.67 -16.24 3.07
CA ALA A 34 9.99 -15.58 4.34
C ALA A 34 10.16 -14.06 4.17
N SER A 35 10.90 -13.61 3.15
CA SER A 35 11.07 -12.19 2.85
C SER A 35 9.73 -11.50 2.57
N ASN A 36 8.84 -12.17 1.81
CA ASN A 36 7.52 -11.64 1.52
C ASN A 36 6.66 -11.44 2.78
N TRP A 37 6.69 -12.41 3.71
CA TRP A 37 5.99 -12.28 4.99
C TRP A 37 6.56 -11.16 5.86
N VAL A 38 7.88 -11.00 5.89
CA VAL A 38 8.53 -9.91 6.63
C VAL A 38 8.09 -8.55 6.10
N ILE A 39 8.06 -8.36 4.78
CA ILE A 39 7.60 -7.11 4.16
C ILE A 39 6.14 -6.83 4.51
N GLY A 40 5.27 -7.85 4.43
CA GLY A 40 3.86 -7.72 4.82
C GLY A 40 3.68 -7.37 6.30
N LEU A 41 4.52 -7.93 7.17
CA LEU A 41 4.51 -7.63 8.60
C LEU A 41 4.93 -6.18 8.89
N PHE A 42 5.96 -5.67 8.19
CA PHE A 42 6.36 -4.25 8.28
C PHE A 42 5.20 -3.32 7.87
N SER A 43 4.54 -3.62 6.76
CA SER A 43 3.39 -2.84 6.28
C SER A 43 2.21 -2.89 7.28
N ALA A 44 1.90 -4.07 7.83
CA ALA A 44 0.86 -4.23 8.84
C ALA A 44 1.18 -3.48 10.14
N ALA A 45 2.42 -3.59 10.63
CA ALA A 45 2.86 -2.93 11.85
C ALA A 45 2.82 -1.41 11.71
N ALA A 46 3.33 -0.86 10.60
CA ALA A 46 3.27 0.56 10.32
C ALA A 46 1.82 1.05 10.23
N THR A 47 0.97 0.34 9.50
CA THR A 47 -0.45 0.68 9.36
C THR A 47 -1.16 0.65 10.73
N CYS A 48 -0.93 -0.37 11.54
CA CYS A 48 -1.51 -0.45 12.87
C CYS A 48 -1.08 0.72 13.75
N LEU A 49 0.23 0.98 13.81
CA LEU A 49 0.81 2.03 14.63
C LEU A 49 0.25 3.40 14.27
N PHE A 50 0.31 3.78 12.99
CA PHE A 50 -0.10 5.11 12.55
C PHE A 50 -1.63 5.29 12.54
N CYS A 51 -2.38 4.24 12.29
CA CYS A 51 -3.83 4.25 12.45
C CYS A 51 -4.24 4.39 13.93
N CYS A 52 -3.55 3.74 14.87
CA CYS A 52 -3.78 3.93 16.30
C CYS A 52 -3.41 5.35 16.76
N ILE A 53 -2.28 5.89 16.30
CA ILE A 53 -1.87 7.25 16.65
C ILE A 53 -2.89 8.26 16.17
N SER A 54 -3.34 8.13 14.92
CA SER A 54 -4.31 9.06 14.35
C SER A 54 -5.71 8.90 14.95
N SER A 55 -6.12 7.70 15.37
CA SER A 55 -7.39 7.49 16.05
C SER A 55 -7.46 8.20 17.41
N LEU A 56 -6.31 8.48 18.05
CA LEU A 56 -6.27 9.33 19.26
C LEU A 56 -6.57 10.80 18.93
N CYS A 57 -6.40 11.22 17.70
CA CYS A 57 -6.68 12.57 17.22
C CYS A 57 -8.16 12.77 16.83
N THR A 58 -8.99 11.71 16.85
CA THR A 58 -10.43 11.79 16.52
C THR A 58 -11.23 12.66 17.49
N ALA A 59 -10.66 13.01 18.65
CA ALA A 59 -11.23 14.00 19.58
C ALA A 59 -11.43 15.39 18.94
N LEU A 60 -10.85 15.65 17.76
CA LEU A 60 -11.04 16.87 16.96
C LEU A 60 -12.40 16.92 16.22
N GLY A 61 -13.22 15.87 16.35
CA GLY A 61 -14.56 15.81 15.73
C GLY A 61 -14.53 15.87 14.19
N PRO A 62 -15.49 16.54 13.54
CA PRO A 62 -15.63 16.57 12.09
C PRO A 62 -14.39 17.08 11.34
N ALA A 63 -13.53 17.86 11.99
CA ALA A 63 -12.27 18.33 11.42
C ALA A 63 -11.29 17.18 11.18
N ALA A 64 -11.33 16.13 12.02
CA ALA A 64 -10.49 14.95 11.84
C ALA A 64 -10.90 14.15 10.61
N ASP A 65 -12.20 13.97 10.36
CA ASP A 65 -12.73 13.24 9.20
C ASP A 65 -12.34 13.95 7.89
N ILE A 66 -12.51 15.27 7.85
CA ILE A 66 -12.09 16.08 6.69
C ILE A 66 -10.58 15.99 6.47
N ALA A 67 -9.79 16.10 7.53
CA ALA A 67 -8.33 16.01 7.44
C ALA A 67 -7.88 14.62 6.97
N GLY A 68 -8.49 13.56 7.49
CA GLY A 68 -8.21 12.17 7.09
C GLY A 68 -8.53 11.92 5.62
N SER A 69 -9.70 12.31 5.19
CA SER A 69 -10.12 12.20 3.79
C SER A 69 -9.24 13.03 2.85
N ALA A 70 -8.85 14.23 3.28
CA ALA A 70 -7.92 15.07 2.52
C ALA A 70 -6.53 14.43 2.35
N VAL A 71 -6.00 13.79 3.39
CA VAL A 71 -4.73 13.06 3.33
C VAL A 71 -4.81 11.91 2.32
N ILE A 72 -5.88 11.11 2.35
CA ILE A 72 -6.09 10.00 1.42
C ILE A 72 -6.22 10.51 -0.02
N LEU A 73 -6.97 11.61 -0.23
CA LEU A 73 -7.10 12.27 -1.53
C LEU A 73 -5.76 12.77 -2.06
N LEU A 74 -4.98 13.46 -1.23
CA LEU A 74 -3.66 13.98 -1.61
C LEU A 74 -2.70 12.85 -1.99
N MET A 75 -2.72 11.74 -1.25
CA MET A 75 -1.92 10.56 -1.56
C MET A 75 -2.36 9.90 -2.86
N GLY A 76 -3.68 9.81 -3.11
CA GLY A 76 -4.21 9.33 -4.36
C GLY A 76 -3.76 10.18 -5.55
N LEU A 77 -3.85 11.51 -5.43
CA LEU A 77 -3.37 12.46 -6.45
C LEU A 77 -1.85 12.38 -6.65
N TRP A 78 -1.09 12.20 -5.56
CA TRP A 78 0.36 12.00 -5.64
C TRP A 78 0.71 10.71 -6.39
N SER A 79 -0.04 9.63 -6.16
CA SER A 79 0.14 8.34 -6.82
C SER A 79 -0.19 8.38 -8.32
N LEU A 80 -0.93 9.38 -8.80
CA LEU A 80 -1.17 9.58 -10.24
C LEU A 80 0.05 10.11 -11.01
N ARG A 81 1.10 10.57 -10.30
CA ARG A 81 2.34 11.03 -10.93
C ARG A 81 3.08 9.85 -11.58
N PRO A 82 3.87 10.10 -12.64
CA PRO A 82 4.63 9.03 -13.28
C PRO A 82 5.57 8.35 -12.28
N PRO A 83 5.74 7.02 -12.39
CA PRO A 83 6.62 6.25 -11.51
C PRO A 83 8.05 6.80 -11.55
N ARG A 84 8.70 6.86 -10.39
CA ARG A 84 10.15 7.08 -10.34
C ARG A 84 10.85 5.79 -10.78
N GLU A 85 11.77 5.89 -11.74
CA GLU A 85 12.48 4.76 -12.35
C GLU A 85 13.40 3.96 -11.39
N ASN A 86 13.52 4.34 -10.12
CA ASN A 86 14.55 3.83 -9.22
C ASN A 86 14.17 2.57 -8.41
N ALA A 87 13.04 1.93 -8.68
CA ALA A 87 12.63 0.73 -7.91
C ALA A 87 13.23 -0.61 -8.43
N GLY A 88 14.06 -0.57 -9.47
CA GLY A 88 14.47 -1.76 -10.22
C GLY A 88 15.78 -2.47 -9.78
N GLY A 89 16.43 -2.05 -8.69
CA GLY A 89 17.80 -2.49 -8.38
C GLY A 89 18.03 -3.31 -7.10
N GLN A 90 17.02 -3.56 -6.28
CA GLN A 90 17.25 -4.23 -4.99
C GLN A 90 17.08 -5.75 -5.13
N ASP A 91 18.16 -6.46 -4.83
CA ASP A 91 18.19 -7.93 -4.76
C ASP A 91 17.60 -8.37 -3.41
N CYS A 92 16.39 -8.91 -3.39
CA CYS A 92 15.77 -9.43 -2.17
C CYS A 92 16.39 -10.76 -1.68
N CYS A 93 17.68 -10.97 -1.92
CA CYS A 93 18.39 -12.20 -1.55
C CYS A 93 19.01 -12.14 -0.14
N SER A 94 19.17 -10.93 0.43
CA SER A 94 19.68 -10.72 1.79
C SER A 94 18.57 -10.30 2.75
N TRP A 95 18.71 -10.70 4.01
CA TRP A 95 17.80 -10.25 5.09
C TRP A 95 17.85 -8.73 5.29
N SER A 96 19.03 -8.12 5.13
CA SER A 96 19.19 -6.66 5.20
C SER A 96 18.40 -5.95 4.09
N ASP A 97 18.48 -6.47 2.85
CA ASP A 97 17.78 -5.87 1.71
C ASP A 97 16.26 -6.03 1.85
N THR A 98 15.82 -7.19 2.38
CA THR A 98 14.42 -7.44 2.70
C THR A 98 13.90 -6.47 3.76
N ALA A 99 14.68 -6.21 4.82
CA ALA A 99 14.29 -5.28 5.88
C ALA A 99 14.25 -3.83 5.37
N ILE A 100 15.23 -3.40 4.58
CA ILE A 100 15.26 -2.07 3.96
C ILE A 100 14.06 -1.88 3.03
N LEU A 101 13.79 -2.87 2.18
CA LEU A 101 12.65 -2.82 1.27
C LEU A 101 11.32 -2.81 2.02
N GLY A 102 11.18 -3.66 3.04
CA GLY A 102 9.99 -3.69 3.91
C GLY A 102 9.77 -2.36 4.62
N ALA A 103 10.83 -1.75 5.14
CA ALA A 103 10.76 -0.43 5.77
C ALA A 103 10.37 0.67 4.77
N ALA A 104 10.94 0.65 3.56
CA ALA A 104 10.60 1.62 2.52
C ALA A 104 9.13 1.53 2.09
N LEU A 105 8.61 0.30 1.91
CA LEU A 105 7.20 0.07 1.58
C LEU A 105 6.28 0.43 2.75
N ALA A 106 6.70 0.16 4.01
CA ALA A 106 5.97 0.54 5.19
C ALA A 106 5.84 2.07 5.33
N VAL A 107 6.88 2.83 5.00
CA VAL A 107 6.85 4.30 4.98
C VAL A 107 5.78 4.81 4.00
N ASN A 108 5.62 4.15 2.87
CA ASN A 108 4.58 4.51 1.88
C ASN A 108 3.15 4.31 2.40
N CYS A 109 2.94 3.37 3.34
CA CYS A 109 1.64 3.14 3.97
C CYS A 109 1.29 4.18 5.05
N ILE A 110 2.27 4.91 5.60
CA ILE A 110 2.08 5.80 6.77
C ILE A 110 1.01 6.88 6.53
N PRO A 111 1.09 7.71 5.47
CA PRO A 111 0.11 8.77 5.28
C PRO A 111 -1.31 8.25 5.13
N VAL A 112 -1.46 7.13 4.42
CA VAL A 112 -2.77 6.50 4.18
C VAL A 112 -3.32 5.86 5.46
N ALA A 113 -2.46 5.23 6.26
CA ALA A 113 -2.83 4.67 7.57
C ALA A 113 -3.25 5.77 8.54
N PHE A 114 -2.55 6.91 8.52
CA PHE A 114 -2.90 8.06 9.33
C PHE A 114 -4.27 8.63 8.93
N GLY A 115 -4.51 8.82 7.64
CA GLY A 115 -5.80 9.26 7.11
C GLY A 115 -6.93 8.29 7.47
N ALA A 116 -6.70 6.98 7.33
CA ALA A 116 -7.67 5.95 7.68
C ALA A 116 -8.06 5.96 9.16
N GLY A 117 -7.11 6.19 10.05
CA GLY A 117 -7.39 6.29 11.49
C GLY A 117 -8.18 7.56 11.86
N LEU A 118 -7.94 8.68 11.18
CA LEU A 118 -8.71 9.90 11.36
C LEU A 118 -10.18 9.72 10.91
N THR A 119 -10.42 8.95 9.87
CA THR A 119 -11.77 8.63 9.37
C THR A 119 -12.47 7.49 10.13
N GLY A 120 -11.93 7.06 11.28
CA GLY A 120 -12.53 6.07 12.17
C GLY A 120 -12.49 4.62 11.68
N ILE A 121 -11.63 4.31 10.68
CA ILE A 121 -11.40 2.92 10.27
C ILE A 121 -10.68 2.20 11.40
N HIS A 122 -11.20 1.01 11.79
CA HIS A 122 -10.63 0.24 12.89
C HIS A 122 -9.18 -0.18 12.59
N PRO A 123 -8.21 0.13 13.47
CA PRO A 123 -6.78 -0.10 13.21
C PRO A 123 -6.42 -1.55 12.87
N LEU A 124 -7.04 -2.53 13.58
CA LEU A 124 -6.80 -3.95 13.29
C LEU A 124 -7.35 -4.38 11.93
N ALA A 125 -8.48 -3.85 11.50
CA ALA A 125 -9.04 -4.15 10.18
C ALA A 125 -8.17 -3.55 9.07
N ALA A 126 -7.71 -2.32 9.24
CA ALA A 126 -6.79 -1.66 8.31
C ALA A 126 -5.46 -2.41 8.22
N SER A 127 -4.82 -2.71 9.35
CA SER A 127 -3.53 -3.38 9.38
C SER A 127 -3.59 -4.81 8.83
N ALA A 128 -4.62 -5.58 9.18
CA ALA A 128 -4.80 -6.93 8.66
C ALA A 128 -5.01 -6.93 7.15
N SER A 129 -5.86 -6.03 6.61
CA SER A 129 -6.08 -5.93 5.17
C SER A 129 -4.83 -5.45 4.43
N VAL A 130 -4.14 -4.40 4.90
CA VAL A 130 -2.93 -3.90 4.27
C VAL A 130 -1.82 -4.95 4.30
N GLY A 131 -1.57 -5.58 5.44
CA GLY A 131 -0.51 -6.59 5.57
C GLY A 131 -0.78 -7.84 4.73
N PHE A 132 -1.99 -8.38 4.76
CA PHE A 132 -2.36 -9.55 3.97
C PHE A 132 -2.30 -9.25 2.47
N LEU A 133 -2.85 -8.12 2.04
CA LEU A 133 -2.83 -7.70 0.64
C LEU A 133 -1.41 -7.35 0.17
N SER A 134 -0.53 -6.87 1.05
CA SER A 134 0.89 -6.68 0.75
C SER A 134 1.56 -8.00 0.36
N VAL A 135 1.42 -9.03 1.18
CA VAL A 135 1.96 -10.38 0.90
C VAL A 135 1.39 -10.94 -0.41
N LEU A 136 0.08 -10.80 -0.60
CA LEU A 136 -0.62 -11.30 -1.79
C LEU A 136 -0.17 -10.55 -3.05
N SER A 137 -0.09 -9.22 -2.99
CA SER A 137 0.29 -8.37 -4.13
C SER A 137 1.71 -8.64 -4.59
N ILE A 138 2.68 -8.72 -3.66
CA ILE A 138 4.08 -9.03 -4.01
C ILE A 138 4.17 -10.41 -4.64
N ARG A 139 3.51 -11.41 -4.04
CA ARG A 139 3.55 -12.78 -4.54
C ARG A 139 2.91 -12.91 -5.93
N LEU A 140 1.75 -12.30 -6.10
CA LEU A 140 1.02 -12.28 -7.38
C LEU A 140 1.84 -11.53 -8.44
N GLY A 141 2.38 -10.36 -8.11
CA GLY A 141 3.25 -9.60 -9.00
C GLY A 141 4.48 -10.39 -9.43
N ASN A 142 5.17 -11.03 -8.49
CA ASN A 142 6.35 -11.82 -8.78
C ASN A 142 6.02 -13.04 -9.66
N TRP A 143 4.91 -13.74 -9.37
CA TRP A 143 4.43 -14.84 -10.19
C TRP A 143 4.08 -14.38 -11.61
N LEU A 144 3.34 -13.28 -11.73
CA LEU A 144 3.01 -12.69 -13.04
C LEU A 144 4.28 -12.29 -13.79
N GLY A 145 5.24 -11.65 -13.13
CA GLY A 145 6.49 -11.23 -13.75
C GLY A 145 7.34 -12.40 -14.27
N LEU A 146 7.44 -13.50 -13.49
CA LEU A 146 8.16 -14.71 -13.89
C LEU A 146 7.55 -15.41 -15.11
N HIS A 147 6.20 -15.36 -15.25
CA HIS A 147 5.48 -16.05 -16.33
C HIS A 147 5.15 -15.13 -17.50
N ALA A 148 5.16 -13.82 -17.29
CA ALA A 148 4.69 -12.82 -18.23
C ALA A 148 5.80 -12.06 -18.94
N ALA A 149 6.92 -12.71 -19.28
CA ALA A 149 7.95 -12.11 -20.14
C ALA A 149 7.38 -11.57 -21.49
N ALA A 150 6.11 -11.84 -21.78
CA ALA A 150 5.40 -11.44 -22.99
C ALA A 150 4.22 -10.46 -22.76
N LEU A 151 3.84 -10.15 -21.50
CA LEU A 151 2.69 -9.24 -21.26
C LEU A 151 3.18 -7.78 -21.18
N PRO A 152 2.69 -6.87 -22.04
CA PRO A 152 3.03 -5.45 -21.98
C PRO A 152 2.26 -4.76 -20.84
N VAL A 153 2.50 -5.15 -19.59
CA VAL A 153 1.93 -4.47 -18.44
C VAL A 153 2.69 -3.17 -18.25
N ARG A 154 2.00 -2.04 -18.48
CA ARG A 154 2.57 -0.72 -18.27
C ARG A 154 2.53 -0.39 -16.77
N PRO A 155 3.67 -0.28 -16.07
CA PRO A 155 3.73 0.03 -14.64
C PRO A 155 2.95 1.30 -14.29
N ALA A 156 3.00 2.31 -15.16
CA ALA A 156 2.27 3.56 -15.03
C ALA A 156 0.73 3.38 -15.01
N ALA A 157 0.18 2.38 -15.69
CA ALA A 157 -1.26 2.13 -15.68
C ALA A 157 -1.73 1.57 -14.34
N LEU A 158 -1.00 0.64 -13.76
CA LEU A 158 -1.30 0.06 -12.44
C LEU A 158 -1.19 1.11 -11.33
N GLN A 159 -0.15 1.95 -11.36
CA GLN A 159 0.01 3.04 -10.40
C GLN A 159 -1.14 4.06 -10.50
N ARG A 160 -1.55 4.43 -11.72
CA ARG A 160 -2.70 5.33 -11.92
C ARG A 160 -3.99 4.71 -11.41
N LEU A 161 -4.19 3.40 -11.62
CA LEU A 161 -5.36 2.69 -11.08
C LEU A 161 -5.41 2.78 -9.56
N GLY A 162 -4.27 2.56 -8.86
CA GLY A 162 -4.18 2.71 -7.41
C GLY A 162 -4.48 4.13 -6.93
N GLY A 163 -3.92 5.12 -7.61
CA GLY A 163 -4.19 6.53 -7.32
C GLY A 163 -5.67 6.88 -7.50
N LEU A 164 -6.31 6.40 -8.58
CA LEU A 164 -7.75 6.61 -8.81
C LEU A 164 -8.61 5.94 -7.74
N MET A 165 -8.26 4.73 -7.31
CA MET A 165 -8.97 4.04 -6.21
C MET A 165 -8.85 4.81 -4.90
N MET A 166 -7.67 5.35 -4.56
CA MET A 166 -7.48 6.18 -3.37
C MET A 166 -8.27 7.49 -3.45
N VAL A 167 -8.27 8.15 -4.61
CA VAL A 167 -9.09 9.36 -4.83
C VAL A 167 -10.58 9.03 -4.65
N GLY A 168 -11.05 7.94 -5.24
CA GLY A 168 -12.43 7.49 -5.07
C GLY A 168 -12.79 7.21 -3.62
N LEU A 169 -11.89 6.56 -2.86
CA LEU A 169 -12.08 6.29 -1.44
C LEU A 169 -12.14 7.59 -0.61
N GLY A 170 -11.21 8.52 -0.85
CA GLY A 170 -11.19 9.80 -0.16
C GLY A 170 -12.42 10.65 -0.43
N LEU A 171 -12.93 10.67 -1.67
CA LEU A 171 -14.18 11.34 -2.02
C LEU A 171 -15.39 10.68 -1.33
N LEU A 172 -15.43 9.34 -1.31
CA LEU A 172 -16.50 8.61 -0.65
C LEU A 172 -16.56 8.92 0.86
N GLN A 173 -15.40 9.04 1.51
CA GLN A 173 -15.30 9.37 2.92
C GLN A 173 -15.66 10.86 3.22
N LEU A 174 -15.45 11.77 2.26
CA LEU A 174 -15.89 13.16 2.41
C LEU A 174 -17.42 13.33 2.28
N CYS A 175 -18.09 12.39 1.61
CA CYS A 175 -19.54 12.43 1.39
C CYS A 175 -20.34 11.65 2.46
N THR A 176 -19.68 10.90 3.34
CA THR A 176 -20.32 10.11 4.41
C THR A 176 -20.03 10.68 5.76
#